data_37f46393aec031a972e7febd1f65e18f
#
_entry.id   37f46393aec031a972e7febd1f65e18f
#
_cell.length_a   1.000
_cell.length_b   1.000
_cell.length_c   1.000
_cell.angle_alpha   90.00
_cell.angle_beta   90.00
_cell.angle_gamma   90.00
#
_symmetry.space_group_name_H-M   'P 1'
#
loop_
_entity.id
_entity.type
_entity.pdbx_description
1 polymer ?
#
loop_
_entity_poly.entity_id
_entity_poly.type
_entity_poly.pdbx_seq_one_letter_code
_entity_poly.pdbx_strand_id
1 'polypeptide(L)'
;MVYVALQVLLCRDMKELSVYPVVHRQTIAWGDMDAFGHVNNVQYYRYIESARIAYLMALNIFDQDIVTVVASSQCKYLKPVFYPDVLHIGARIEELRNSAFRMHYSLWSETQNQIVATGEAVMVCVDKVTSNKLAIPELIKQNIIAIEQSVGNNLALK
;
A
#
# COMPACT_ATOMS: atom_id res chain seq x y z
N MET A 1 15.05 -3.50 -20.91
CA MET A 1 15.99 -4.33 -20.10
C MET A 1 16.74 -3.55 -19.02
N VAL A 2 17.09 -2.29 -19.22
CA VAL A 2 17.79 -1.47 -18.18
C VAL A 2 16.92 -1.12 -17.00
N TYR A 3 15.61 -0.91 -17.18
CA TYR A 3 14.67 -0.54 -16.10
C TYR A 3 14.42 -1.68 -15.09
N VAL A 4 14.39 -2.92 -15.54
CA VAL A 4 14.19 -4.09 -14.67
C VAL A 4 15.44 -4.37 -13.83
N ALA A 5 16.63 -4.15 -14.41
CA ALA A 5 17.88 -4.34 -13.69
C ALA A 5 18.09 -3.29 -12.58
N LEU A 6 17.64 -2.05 -12.78
CA LEU A 6 17.74 -0.98 -11.78
C LEU A 6 16.79 -1.22 -10.60
N GLN A 7 15.58 -1.74 -10.84
CA GLN A 7 14.67 -2.15 -9.78
C GLN A 7 15.19 -3.31 -8.93
N VAL A 8 15.88 -4.27 -9.55
CA VAL A 8 16.49 -5.41 -8.84
C VAL A 8 17.70 -4.99 -8.00
N LEU A 9 18.47 -3.97 -8.42
CA LEU A 9 19.60 -3.46 -7.62
C LEU A 9 19.15 -2.66 -6.40
N LEU A 10 18.09 -1.85 -6.53
CA LEU A 10 17.51 -1.10 -5.40
C LEU A 10 16.82 -2.02 -4.38
N CYS A 11 16.34 -3.21 -4.81
CA CYS A 11 15.70 -4.18 -3.92
C CYS A 11 16.67 -4.92 -2.97
N ARG A 12 18.00 -4.83 -3.17
CA ARG A 12 18.97 -5.55 -2.32
C ARG A 12 19.10 -4.94 -0.92
N ASP A 13 18.81 -3.65 -0.76
CA ASP A 13 18.95 -2.93 0.52
C ASP A 13 17.64 -2.79 1.30
N MET A 14 16.48 -3.13 0.67
CA MET A 14 15.14 -3.04 1.27
C MET A 14 14.54 -4.43 1.54
N LYS A 15 15.28 -5.28 2.25
CA LYS A 15 14.82 -6.65 2.58
C LYS A 15 13.43 -6.68 3.23
N GLU A 16 13.13 -5.68 4.04
CA GLU A 16 11.85 -5.55 4.74
C GLU A 16 10.66 -5.38 3.80
N LEU A 17 10.91 -4.88 2.57
CA LEU A 17 9.85 -4.71 1.57
C LEU A 17 9.72 -5.90 0.62
N SER A 18 10.54 -6.93 0.72
CA SER A 18 10.52 -8.10 -0.18
C SER A 18 9.23 -8.92 -0.11
N VAL A 19 8.48 -8.80 0.98
CA VAL A 19 7.19 -9.47 1.21
C VAL A 19 5.98 -8.63 0.74
N TYR A 20 6.23 -7.49 0.10
CA TYR A 20 5.18 -6.63 -0.44
C TYR A 20 5.16 -6.75 -1.97
N PRO A 21 4.06 -7.23 -2.58
CA PRO A 21 4.00 -7.41 -4.03
C PRO A 21 3.98 -6.10 -4.81
N VAL A 22 3.58 -5.00 -4.13
CA VAL A 22 3.59 -3.67 -4.73
C VAL A 22 4.36 -2.73 -3.81
N VAL A 23 5.31 -2.00 -4.39
CA VAL A 23 6.08 -0.95 -3.70
C VAL A 23 5.94 0.35 -4.48
N HIS A 24 5.32 1.33 -3.84
CA HIS A 24 5.14 2.69 -4.38
C HIS A 24 6.28 3.58 -3.94
N ARG A 25 6.88 4.32 -4.89
CA ARG A 25 7.93 5.31 -4.61
C ARG A 25 7.30 6.68 -4.41
N GLN A 26 7.48 7.29 -3.24
CA GLN A 26 6.96 8.59 -2.86
C GLN A 26 8.09 9.56 -2.56
N THR A 27 8.25 10.58 -3.39
CA THR A 27 9.16 11.70 -3.08
C THR A 27 8.49 12.63 -2.08
N ILE A 28 9.21 13.00 -1.03
CA ILE A 28 8.75 13.99 -0.05
C ILE A 28 8.89 15.39 -0.64
N ALA A 29 7.82 16.17 -0.61
CA ALA A 29 7.85 17.58 -0.98
C ALA A 29 8.17 18.45 0.25
N TRP A 30 8.83 19.59 0.04
CA TRP A 30 9.09 20.53 1.13
C TRP A 30 7.80 20.98 1.83
N GLY A 31 6.70 21.18 1.09
CA GLY A 31 5.40 21.56 1.62
C GLY A 31 4.66 20.46 2.42
N ASP A 32 5.19 19.23 2.46
CA ASP A 32 4.62 18.15 3.29
C ASP A 32 5.00 18.29 4.77
N MET A 33 5.99 19.16 5.09
CA MET A 33 6.42 19.40 6.46
C MET A 33 5.46 20.35 7.19
N ASP A 34 5.34 20.14 8.49
CA ASP A 34 4.62 21.05 9.39
C ASP A 34 5.56 22.09 10.03
N ALA A 35 5.01 22.91 10.94
CA ALA A 35 5.77 23.95 11.63
C ALA A 35 6.89 23.41 12.55
N PHE A 36 6.90 22.12 12.86
CA PHE A 36 7.94 21.46 13.63
C PHE A 36 9.09 20.93 12.77
N GLY A 37 9.00 21.11 11.44
CA GLY A 37 10.07 20.78 10.49
C GLY A 37 10.16 19.31 10.08
N HIS A 38 9.14 18.50 10.32
CA HIS A 38 9.05 17.13 9.83
C HIS A 38 7.72 16.91 9.10
N VAL A 39 7.64 15.83 8.33
CA VAL A 39 6.44 15.49 7.55
C VAL A 39 5.22 15.41 8.47
N ASN A 40 4.19 16.18 8.12
CA ASN A 40 2.94 16.20 8.88
C ASN A 40 2.30 14.80 8.88
N ASN A 41 1.75 14.39 10.02
CA ASN A 41 1.10 13.08 10.19
C ASN A 41 -0.01 12.81 9.17
N VAL A 42 -0.72 13.83 8.71
CA VAL A 42 -1.78 13.71 7.68
C VAL A 42 -1.23 13.25 6.34
N GLN A 43 0.00 13.65 5.99
CA GLN A 43 0.63 13.28 4.72
C GLN A 43 0.88 11.77 4.61
N TYR A 44 1.15 11.08 5.71
CA TYR A 44 1.34 9.62 5.70
C TYR A 44 0.09 8.89 5.19
N TYR A 45 -1.11 9.36 5.51
CA TYR A 45 -2.35 8.78 4.97
C TYR A 45 -2.47 9.00 3.46
N ARG A 46 -2.02 10.15 2.94
CA ARG A 46 -1.98 10.42 1.50
C ARG A 46 -0.96 9.52 0.79
N TYR A 47 0.20 9.29 1.39
CA TYR A 47 1.21 8.41 0.84
C TYR A 47 0.74 6.94 0.82
N ILE A 48 0.12 6.49 1.91
CA ILE A 48 -0.50 5.16 2.02
C ILE A 48 -1.62 5.01 0.98
N GLU A 49 -2.43 6.04 0.75
CA GLU A 49 -3.46 6.03 -0.30
C GLU A 49 -2.84 5.83 -1.68
N SER A 50 -1.75 6.53 -2.01
CA SER A 50 -1.05 6.37 -3.29
C SER A 50 -0.54 4.93 -3.48
N ALA A 51 0.03 4.32 -2.45
CA ALA A 51 0.46 2.93 -2.48
C ALA A 51 -0.72 1.96 -2.64
N ARG A 52 -1.85 2.23 -1.97
CA ARG A 52 -3.09 1.46 -2.12
C ARG A 52 -3.63 1.53 -3.55
N ILE A 53 -3.66 2.72 -4.15
CA ILE A 53 -4.09 2.90 -5.54
C ILE A 53 -3.19 2.10 -6.48
N ALA A 54 -1.87 2.15 -6.30
CA ALA A 54 -0.93 1.34 -7.09
C ALA A 54 -1.21 -0.17 -6.98
N TYR A 55 -1.54 -0.66 -5.78
CA TYR A 55 -1.93 -2.05 -5.56
C TYR A 55 -3.25 -2.39 -6.27
N LEU A 56 -4.29 -1.54 -6.13
CA LEU A 56 -5.59 -1.74 -6.76
C LEU A 56 -5.50 -1.69 -8.30
N MET A 57 -4.62 -0.86 -8.85
CA MET A 57 -4.32 -0.86 -10.29
C MET A 57 -3.71 -2.18 -10.75
N ALA A 58 -2.80 -2.75 -9.97
CA ALA A 58 -2.19 -4.05 -10.28
C ALA A 58 -3.21 -5.21 -10.27
N LEU A 59 -4.34 -5.06 -9.58
CA LEU A 59 -5.46 -6.01 -9.58
C LEU A 59 -6.44 -5.81 -10.76
N ASN A 60 -6.31 -4.74 -11.54
CA ASN A 60 -7.30 -4.29 -12.55
C ASN A 60 -8.69 -4.06 -11.95
N ILE A 61 -8.76 -3.60 -10.69
CA ILE A 61 -10.05 -3.44 -9.99
C ILE A 61 -10.89 -2.30 -10.57
N PHE A 62 -10.25 -1.30 -11.17
CA PHE A 62 -10.93 -0.14 -11.76
C PHE A 62 -11.70 -0.45 -13.06
N ASP A 63 -11.42 -1.62 -13.67
CA ASP A 63 -12.14 -2.12 -14.84
C ASP A 63 -13.42 -2.89 -14.47
N GLN A 64 -13.72 -3.00 -13.16
CA GLN A 64 -14.89 -3.68 -12.65
C GLN A 64 -15.99 -2.69 -12.23
N ASP A 65 -17.25 -3.15 -12.17
CA ASP A 65 -18.39 -2.34 -11.71
C ASP A 65 -18.50 -2.29 -10.17
N ILE A 66 -17.36 -2.26 -9.50
CA ILE A 66 -17.28 -2.14 -8.05
C ILE A 66 -16.43 -0.94 -7.64
N VAL A 67 -16.66 -0.48 -6.43
CA VAL A 67 -15.84 0.55 -5.77
C VAL A 67 -15.36 0.00 -4.43
N THR A 68 -14.17 0.35 -4.04
CA THR A 68 -13.68 0.07 -2.69
C THR A 68 -13.71 1.34 -1.85
N VAL A 69 -14.24 1.23 -0.65
CA VAL A 69 -14.27 2.32 0.34
C VAL A 69 -13.43 1.96 1.54
N VAL A 70 -12.80 2.95 2.15
CA VAL A 70 -12.03 2.77 3.39
C VAL A 70 -13.00 2.72 4.56
N ALA A 71 -13.11 1.57 5.22
CA ALA A 71 -13.92 1.42 6.44
C ALA A 71 -13.14 1.83 7.69
N SER A 72 -11.83 1.56 7.72
CA SER A 72 -10.94 2.01 8.78
C SER A 72 -9.52 2.18 8.24
N SER A 73 -8.77 3.09 8.85
CA SER A 73 -7.36 3.30 8.52
C SER A 73 -6.62 3.74 9.78
N GLN A 74 -5.41 3.24 9.94
CA GLN A 74 -4.51 3.63 11.02
C GLN A 74 -3.07 3.73 10.53
N CYS A 75 -2.29 4.57 11.19
CA CYS A 75 -0.87 4.73 10.92
C CYS A 75 -0.11 4.78 12.24
N LYS A 76 0.98 4.02 12.33
CA LYS A 76 1.92 4.04 13.44
C LYS A 76 3.21 4.70 12.98
N TYR A 77 3.57 5.79 13.62
CA TYR A 77 4.78 6.57 13.35
C TYR A 77 5.92 6.05 14.21
N LEU A 78 7.01 5.60 13.58
CA LEU A 78 8.16 5.01 14.27
C LEU A 78 9.32 5.99 14.35
N LYS A 79 9.53 6.77 13.28
CA LYS A 79 10.57 7.78 13.16
C LYS A 79 10.03 9.00 12.39
N PRO A 80 10.44 10.22 12.74
CA PRO A 80 10.10 11.40 11.96
C PRO A 80 10.77 11.36 10.60
N VAL A 81 10.06 11.82 9.57
CA VAL A 81 10.58 11.98 8.20
C VAL A 81 10.77 13.46 7.92
N PHE A 82 11.84 13.78 7.22
CA PHE A 82 12.24 15.14 6.88
C PHE A 82 12.39 15.29 5.37
N TYR A 83 12.24 16.51 4.87
CA TYR A 83 12.64 16.85 3.50
C TYR A 83 14.14 17.17 3.47
N PRO A 84 14.89 16.76 2.42
CA PRO A 84 14.48 15.89 1.34
C PRO A 84 14.58 14.39 1.71
N ASP A 85 13.63 13.60 1.26
CA ASP A 85 13.66 12.13 1.41
C ASP A 85 12.82 11.48 0.30
N VAL A 86 13.00 10.18 0.13
CA VAL A 86 12.16 9.30 -0.69
C VAL A 86 11.69 8.14 0.18
N LEU A 87 10.38 7.92 0.21
CA LEU A 87 9.79 6.77 0.86
C LEU A 87 9.46 5.68 -0.16
N HIS A 88 9.80 4.44 0.16
CA HIS A 88 9.30 3.26 -0.53
C HIS A 88 8.21 2.64 0.33
N ILE A 89 7.00 2.55 -0.22
CA ILE A 89 5.81 2.15 0.53
C ILE A 89 5.35 0.81 0.00
N GLY A 90 5.63 -0.24 0.75
CA GLY A 90 5.12 -1.57 0.49
C GLY A 90 3.64 -1.65 0.81
N ALA A 91 2.86 -2.24 -0.09
CA ALA A 91 1.45 -2.53 0.09
C ALA A 91 1.17 -4.01 -0.15
N ARG A 92 0.45 -4.65 0.75
CA ARG A 92 0.00 -6.05 0.66
C ARG A 92 -1.35 -6.23 1.30
N ILE A 93 -2.07 -7.28 0.92
CA ILE A 93 -3.27 -7.76 1.61
C ILE A 93 -2.87 -8.88 2.56
N GLU A 94 -3.28 -8.82 3.83
CA GLU A 94 -3.02 -9.84 4.83
C GLU A 94 -4.23 -10.74 5.10
N GLU A 95 -5.43 -10.21 4.88
CA GLU A 95 -6.67 -10.91 5.13
C GLU A 95 -7.69 -10.62 4.03
N LEU A 96 -8.29 -11.67 3.48
CA LEU A 96 -9.32 -11.61 2.45
C LEU A 96 -10.62 -12.21 2.99
N ARG A 97 -11.70 -11.41 2.96
CA ARG A 97 -13.04 -11.77 3.36
C ARG A 97 -13.98 -11.78 2.16
N ASN A 98 -15.24 -12.13 2.37
CA ASN A 98 -16.21 -12.14 1.28
C ASN A 98 -16.40 -10.78 0.59
N SER A 99 -16.50 -9.69 1.34
CA SER A 99 -16.78 -8.33 0.81
C SER A 99 -15.76 -7.29 1.25
N ALA A 100 -14.67 -7.70 1.92
CA ALA A 100 -13.68 -6.80 2.47
C ALA A 100 -12.30 -7.45 2.45
N PHE A 101 -11.26 -6.62 2.52
CA PHE A 101 -9.90 -7.08 2.72
C PHE A 101 -9.14 -6.11 3.61
N ARG A 102 -8.17 -6.63 4.36
CA ARG A 102 -7.29 -5.83 5.20
C ARG A 102 -5.93 -5.71 4.54
N MET A 103 -5.49 -4.48 4.36
CA MET A 103 -4.18 -4.13 3.81
C MET A 103 -3.22 -3.74 4.93
N HIS A 104 -1.96 -4.06 4.72
CA HIS A 104 -0.85 -3.59 5.53
C HIS A 104 0.15 -2.83 4.66
N TYR A 105 0.75 -1.78 5.24
CA TYR A 105 1.72 -0.91 4.60
C TYR A 105 2.98 -0.79 5.46
N SER A 106 4.14 -0.76 4.82
CA SER A 106 5.41 -0.38 5.44
C SER A 106 6.05 0.75 4.65
N LEU A 107 6.43 1.81 5.34
CA LEU A 107 7.07 2.98 4.76
C LEU A 107 8.56 2.95 5.12
N TRP A 108 9.40 2.76 4.13
CA TRP A 108 10.85 2.70 4.27
C TRP A 108 11.47 3.99 3.73
N SER A 109 12.36 4.62 4.51
CA SER A 109 13.03 5.87 4.15
C SER A 109 14.40 5.59 3.53
N GLU A 110 14.66 6.16 2.35
CA GLU A 110 16.00 6.07 1.72
C GLU A 110 17.06 6.76 2.58
N THR A 111 16.77 7.95 3.09
CA THR A 111 17.72 8.75 3.89
C THR A 111 18.07 8.07 5.20
N GLN A 112 17.10 7.42 5.86
CA GLN A 112 17.30 6.78 7.16
C GLN A 112 17.63 5.29 7.06
N ASN A 113 17.46 4.69 5.86
CA ASN A 113 17.70 3.27 5.59
C ASN A 113 16.97 2.34 6.58
N GLN A 114 15.70 2.63 6.87
CA GLN A 114 14.86 1.87 7.80
C GLN A 114 13.38 2.13 7.59
N ILE A 115 12.53 1.28 8.19
CA ILE A 115 11.09 1.51 8.28
C ILE A 115 10.84 2.68 9.24
N VAL A 116 10.11 3.70 8.75
CA VAL A 116 9.78 4.92 9.51
C VAL A 116 8.34 4.98 9.95
N ALA A 117 7.45 4.24 9.29
CA ALA A 117 6.05 4.12 9.68
C ALA A 117 5.46 2.81 9.15
N THR A 118 4.37 2.37 9.77
CA THR A 118 3.52 1.28 9.28
C THR A 118 2.07 1.74 9.27
N GLY A 119 1.26 1.14 8.41
CA GLY A 119 -0.16 1.45 8.32
C GLY A 119 -1.00 0.22 8.06
N GLU A 120 -2.28 0.32 8.38
CA GLU A 120 -3.29 -0.67 8.03
C GLU A 120 -4.55 0.03 7.53
N ALA A 121 -5.29 -0.64 6.64
CA ALA A 121 -6.60 -0.20 6.21
C ALA A 121 -7.50 -1.40 5.95
N VAL A 122 -8.77 -1.26 6.31
CA VAL A 122 -9.82 -2.19 5.91
C VAL A 122 -10.59 -1.57 4.76
N MET A 123 -10.59 -2.28 3.64
CA MET A 123 -11.30 -1.92 2.42
C MET A 123 -12.57 -2.74 2.29
N VAL A 124 -13.67 -2.12 1.91
CA VAL A 124 -14.95 -2.79 1.69
C VAL A 124 -15.38 -2.56 0.25
N CYS A 125 -15.79 -3.62 -0.43
CA CYS A 125 -16.38 -3.54 -1.76
C CYS A 125 -17.85 -3.14 -1.66
N VAL A 126 -18.21 -2.15 -2.46
CA VAL A 126 -19.58 -1.63 -2.56
C VAL A 126 -20.01 -1.46 -4.01
N ASP A 127 -21.30 -1.55 -4.23
CA ASP A 127 -21.93 -1.22 -5.50
C ASP A 127 -21.74 0.26 -5.83
N LYS A 128 -21.37 0.53 -7.08
CA LYS A 128 -21.02 1.88 -7.54
C LYS A 128 -22.20 2.86 -7.48
N VAL A 129 -23.44 2.35 -7.61
CA VAL A 129 -24.66 3.17 -7.68
C VAL A 129 -25.36 3.26 -6.34
N THR A 130 -25.57 2.10 -5.69
CA THR A 130 -26.36 2.00 -4.47
C THR A 130 -25.53 2.15 -3.19
N SER A 131 -24.20 2.07 -3.29
CA SER A 131 -23.25 2.01 -2.16
C SER A 131 -23.50 0.81 -1.21
N ASN A 132 -24.32 -0.15 -1.63
CA ASN A 132 -24.53 -1.37 -0.86
C ASN A 132 -23.31 -2.27 -0.90
N LYS A 133 -23.03 -2.94 0.20
CA LYS A 133 -21.93 -3.89 0.33
C LYS A 133 -22.08 -5.02 -0.68
N LEU A 134 -21.01 -5.31 -1.44
CA LEU A 134 -20.96 -6.38 -2.42
C LEU A 134 -19.87 -7.40 -2.08
N ALA A 135 -20.08 -8.65 -2.51
CA ALA A 135 -19.00 -9.63 -2.53
C ALA A 135 -17.90 -9.20 -3.50
N ILE A 136 -16.65 -9.43 -3.13
CA ILE A 136 -15.51 -9.23 -4.03
C ILE A 136 -15.66 -10.18 -5.22
N PRO A 137 -15.61 -9.69 -6.47
CA PRO A 137 -15.67 -10.56 -7.65
C PRO A 137 -14.60 -11.65 -7.62
N GLU A 138 -14.97 -12.85 -8.08
CA GLU A 138 -14.06 -14.00 -8.01
C GLU A 138 -12.74 -13.76 -8.74
N LEU A 139 -12.79 -13.08 -9.90
CA LEU A 139 -11.58 -12.70 -10.65
C LEU A 139 -10.65 -11.84 -9.80
N ILE A 140 -11.19 -10.87 -9.05
CA ILE A 140 -10.39 -9.99 -8.18
C ILE A 140 -9.80 -10.79 -7.01
N LYS A 141 -10.56 -11.72 -6.41
CA LYS A 141 -10.01 -12.63 -5.37
C LYS A 141 -8.84 -13.45 -5.89
N GLN A 142 -8.97 -14.01 -7.10
CA GLN A 142 -7.90 -14.78 -7.74
C GLN A 142 -6.67 -13.92 -8.03
N ASN A 143 -6.85 -12.69 -8.50
CA ASN A 143 -5.76 -11.75 -8.73
C ASN A 143 -5.04 -11.38 -7.42
N ILE A 144 -5.79 -11.16 -6.34
CA ILE A 144 -5.23 -10.91 -5.00
C ILE A 144 -4.38 -12.10 -4.55
N ILE A 145 -4.91 -13.31 -4.63
CA ILE A 145 -4.20 -14.53 -4.24
C ILE A 145 -2.92 -14.68 -5.06
N ALA A 146 -3.00 -14.51 -6.36
CA ALA A 146 -1.85 -14.66 -7.27
C ALA A 146 -0.74 -13.64 -6.99
N ILE A 147 -1.09 -12.36 -6.80
CA ILE A 147 -0.08 -11.32 -6.55
C ILE A 147 0.60 -11.50 -5.18
N GLU A 148 -0.16 -11.91 -4.15
CA GLU A 148 0.40 -12.17 -2.83
C GLU A 148 1.30 -13.42 -2.84
N GLN A 149 0.89 -14.48 -3.50
CA GLN A 149 1.69 -15.71 -3.66
C GLN A 149 3.00 -15.46 -4.41
N SER A 150 3.05 -14.48 -5.32
CA SER A 150 4.27 -14.16 -6.08
C SER A 150 5.44 -13.70 -5.19
N VAL A 151 5.17 -13.22 -3.98
CA VAL A 151 6.17 -12.85 -2.97
C VAL A 151 6.16 -13.77 -1.74
N GLY A 152 5.50 -14.94 -1.86
CA GLY A 152 5.48 -15.97 -0.81
C GLY A 152 4.47 -15.74 0.31
N ASN A 153 3.51 -14.81 0.14
CA ASN A 153 2.47 -14.59 1.14
C ASN A 153 1.33 -15.61 1.01
N ASN A 154 0.92 -16.17 2.14
CA ASN A 154 -0.28 -16.99 2.26
C ASN A 154 -1.37 -16.17 2.95
N LEU A 155 -2.47 -15.93 2.22
CA LEU A 155 -3.57 -15.13 2.74
C LEU A 155 -4.43 -15.90 3.76
N ALA A 156 -4.83 -15.21 4.84
CA ALA A 156 -5.90 -15.68 5.71
C ALA A 156 -7.25 -15.47 4.97
N LEU A 157 -7.88 -16.56 4.56
CA LEU A 157 -9.22 -16.56 3.96
C LEU A 157 -10.26 -16.70 5.09
N LYS A 158 -11.21 -15.73 5.17
CA LYS A 158 -12.29 -15.71 6.18
C LYS A 158 -13.65 -15.45 5.58
#